data_b6f647ec4b8dabc357d7d929c79fc83f
#
_entry.id   b6f647ec4b8dabc357d7d929c79fc83f
#
_cell.length_a   1.000
_cell.length_b   1.000
_cell.length_c   1.000
_cell.angle_alpha   90.00
_cell.angle_beta   90.00
_cell.angle_gamma   90.00
#
_symmetry.space_group_name_H-M   'P 1'
#
loop_
_entity.id
_entity.type
_entity.pdbx_description
1 polymer ?
#
loop_
_entity_poly.entity_id
_entity_poly.type
_entity_poly.pdbx_seq_one_letter_code
_entity_poly.pdbx_strand_id
1 'polypeptide(L)'
;LHRVNSTLFGNFPASWIGKEPSPGISEQEMSYEDFRVLTFGPGAPPGSGELEDFDLDGFLNIVEYALGLNPLLADASLAPSPIVEAGELTLTFPRNPLLSDIRSVVEFSTDLVTWTPIDDVAASPGNVNGLRRASINMTPYRRLFLRISVTSLP
;
A
#
# COMPACT_ATOMS: atom_id res chain seq x y z
N LEU A 1 13.45 20.65 -4.72
CA LEU A 1 12.53 19.60 -4.28
C LEU A 1 13.34 18.34 -4.00
N HIS A 2 13.17 17.79 -2.85
CA HIS A 2 13.77 16.53 -2.44
C HIS A 2 12.69 15.49 -2.30
N ARG A 3 12.89 14.28 -2.86
CA ARG A 3 11.97 13.18 -2.69
C ARG A 3 12.11 12.63 -1.28
N VAL A 4 11.04 12.59 -0.53
CA VAL A 4 11.01 12.10 0.86
C VAL A 4 11.42 10.64 0.91
N ASN A 5 11.01 9.89 -0.12
CA ASN A 5 11.28 8.47 -0.24
C ASN A 5 11.32 8.06 -1.72
N SER A 6 12.38 7.39 -2.12
CA SER A 6 12.54 6.91 -3.50
C SER A 6 11.57 5.80 -3.88
N THR A 7 10.96 5.15 -2.89
CA THR A 7 10.00 4.04 -3.09
C THR A 7 8.55 4.48 -3.13
N LEU A 8 8.23 5.72 -2.73
CA LEU A 8 6.91 6.31 -2.94
C LEU A 8 6.71 6.66 -4.42
N PHE A 9 5.47 6.60 -4.88
CA PHE A 9 5.15 7.00 -6.26
C PHE A 9 5.51 8.46 -6.51
N GLY A 10 6.23 8.72 -7.61
CA GLY A 10 6.78 10.05 -7.90
C GLY A 10 5.74 11.13 -8.22
N ASN A 11 4.50 10.73 -8.53
CA ASN A 11 3.36 11.63 -8.75
C ASN A 11 2.57 11.97 -7.47
N PHE A 12 2.89 11.32 -6.34
CA PHE A 12 2.24 11.62 -5.07
C PHE A 12 2.82 12.90 -4.46
N PRO A 13 2.01 13.94 -4.18
CA PRO A 13 2.53 15.22 -3.69
C PRO A 13 3.38 15.11 -2.41
N ALA A 14 2.97 14.24 -1.47
CA ALA A 14 3.72 14.00 -0.25
C ALA A 14 5.06 13.27 -0.46
N SER A 15 5.34 12.78 -1.67
CA SER A 15 6.66 12.21 -2.01
C SER A 15 7.74 13.27 -2.16
N TRP A 16 7.38 14.56 -2.17
CA TRP A 16 8.29 15.66 -2.45
C TRP A 16 8.18 16.75 -1.39
N ILE A 17 9.30 17.12 -0.80
CA ILE A 17 9.40 18.26 0.11
C ILE A 17 10.49 19.22 -0.38
N GLY A 18 10.29 20.50 -0.08
CA GLY A 18 11.37 21.50 -0.19
C GLY A 18 12.30 21.37 1.00
N LYS A 19 13.46 20.74 0.81
CA LYS A 19 14.48 20.57 1.84
C LYS A 19 15.85 20.88 1.27
N GLU A 20 16.77 21.33 2.12
CA GLU A 20 18.18 21.47 1.77
C GLU A 20 18.74 20.14 1.25
N PRO A 21 19.60 20.15 0.23
CA PRO A 21 20.25 18.93 -0.24
C PRO A 21 21.04 18.27 0.88
N SER A 22 20.68 17.04 1.22
CA SER A 22 21.40 16.27 2.24
C SER A 22 21.92 14.97 1.64
N PRO A 23 23.12 14.96 1.04
CA PRO A 23 23.73 13.74 0.52
C PRO A 23 24.01 12.77 1.68
N GLY A 24 23.53 11.55 1.59
CA GLY A 24 23.87 10.46 2.51
C GLY A 24 22.98 10.30 3.74
N ILE A 25 21.80 10.93 3.80
CA ILE A 25 20.80 10.56 4.80
C ILE A 25 20.11 9.27 4.32
N SER A 26 20.17 8.24 5.16
CA SER A 26 19.38 7.02 4.96
C SER A 26 17.90 7.37 4.82
N GLU A 27 17.19 6.65 3.97
CA GLU A 27 15.74 6.76 3.86
C GLU A 27 15.14 6.62 5.26
N GLN A 28 14.44 7.64 5.72
CA GLN A 28 13.86 7.66 7.06
C GLN A 28 12.57 6.88 7.05
N GLU A 29 12.37 6.05 8.07
CA GLU A 29 11.08 5.42 8.32
C GLU A 29 9.99 6.50 8.41
N MET A 30 8.84 6.21 7.81
CA MET A 30 7.67 7.08 7.81
C MET A 30 6.55 6.39 8.57
N SER A 31 6.04 7.05 9.59
CA SER A 31 4.84 6.61 10.29
C SER A 31 3.57 7.12 9.57
N TYR A 32 2.43 6.50 9.89
CA TYR A 32 1.15 7.02 9.42
C TYR A 32 0.91 8.46 9.87
N GLU A 33 1.33 8.83 11.09
CA GLU A 33 1.20 10.21 11.57
C GLU A 33 2.05 11.19 10.76
N ASP A 34 3.27 10.82 10.38
CA ASP A 34 4.10 11.64 9.48
C ASP A 34 3.42 11.81 8.12
N PHE A 35 2.89 10.72 7.55
CA PHE A 35 2.12 10.75 6.32
C PHE A 35 0.89 11.65 6.45
N ARG A 36 0.14 11.54 7.54
CA ARG A 36 -1.06 12.32 7.82
C ARG A 36 -0.75 13.81 7.87
N VAL A 37 0.31 14.19 8.60
CA VAL A 37 0.74 15.60 8.70
C VAL A 37 1.25 16.13 7.35
N LEU A 38 1.99 15.32 6.59
CA LEU A 38 2.50 15.69 5.27
C LEU A 38 1.38 15.85 4.24
N THR A 39 0.37 15.01 4.31
CA THR A 39 -0.73 14.96 3.33
C THR A 39 -1.81 15.99 3.62
N PHE A 40 -2.27 16.04 4.87
CA PHE A 40 -3.41 16.86 5.28
C PHE A 40 -2.99 18.19 5.95
N GLY A 41 -1.70 18.35 6.25
CA GLY A 41 -1.17 19.51 6.95
C GLY A 41 -1.19 19.38 8.48
N PRO A 42 -0.54 20.31 9.18
CA PRO A 42 -0.52 20.34 10.64
C PRO A 42 -1.91 20.61 11.18
N GLY A 43 -2.39 19.74 12.07
CA GLY A 43 -3.74 19.83 12.63
C GLY A 43 -4.78 19.04 11.84
N ALA A 44 -4.33 18.14 11.01
CA ALA A 44 -5.08 17.19 10.19
C ALA A 44 -6.61 17.18 10.41
N PRO A 45 -7.42 17.45 9.38
CA PRO A 45 -8.87 17.65 9.50
C PRO A 45 -9.59 16.36 9.92
N PRO A 46 -10.86 16.45 10.37
CA PRO A 46 -11.74 15.28 10.49
C PRO A 46 -11.76 14.50 9.18
N GLY A 47 -11.75 13.18 9.24
CA GLY A 47 -11.67 12.31 8.07
C GLY A 47 -10.24 11.85 7.72
N SER A 48 -9.20 12.42 8.37
CA SER A 48 -7.80 12.07 8.11
C SER A 48 -7.26 10.94 9.00
N GLY A 49 -8.12 10.26 9.75
CA GLY A 49 -7.74 9.12 10.58
C GLY A 49 -7.46 7.86 9.75
N GLU A 50 -6.72 6.91 10.31
CA GLU A 50 -6.31 5.67 9.63
C GLU A 50 -7.50 4.89 9.04
N LEU A 51 -8.58 4.77 9.81
CA LEU A 51 -9.77 3.99 9.46
C LEU A 51 -10.88 4.84 8.84
N GLU A 52 -10.55 6.03 8.39
CA GLU A 52 -11.46 6.93 7.67
C GLU A 52 -11.11 6.90 6.16
N ASP A 53 -12.06 7.33 5.35
CA ASP A 53 -11.97 7.45 3.90
C ASP A 53 -12.22 8.93 3.57
N PHE A 54 -11.15 9.68 3.32
CA PHE A 54 -11.22 11.14 3.24
C PHE A 54 -11.82 11.62 1.90
N ASP A 55 -11.48 10.96 0.80
CA ASP A 55 -11.91 11.34 -0.54
C ASP A 55 -13.13 10.55 -1.04
N LEU A 56 -13.61 9.59 -0.22
CA LEU A 56 -14.80 8.77 -0.45
C LEU A 56 -14.69 7.86 -1.68
N ASP A 57 -13.49 7.36 -1.97
CA ASP A 57 -13.27 6.47 -3.10
C ASP A 57 -13.41 4.97 -2.76
N GLY A 58 -13.60 4.67 -1.47
CA GLY A 58 -13.83 3.33 -0.94
C GLY A 58 -12.60 2.69 -0.31
N PHE A 59 -11.43 3.36 -0.35
CA PHE A 59 -10.25 2.96 0.40
C PHE A 59 -10.12 3.75 1.71
N LEU A 60 -9.69 3.06 2.75
CA LEU A 60 -9.33 3.74 3.99
C LEU A 60 -7.96 4.40 3.84
N ASN A 61 -7.75 5.53 4.47
CA ASN A 61 -6.50 6.27 4.40
C ASN A 61 -5.26 5.41 4.74
N ILE A 62 -5.37 4.44 5.65
CA ILE A 62 -4.26 3.51 5.95
C ILE A 62 -3.94 2.57 4.77
N VAL A 63 -4.94 2.19 3.98
CA VAL A 63 -4.75 1.37 2.79
C VAL A 63 -4.03 2.18 1.71
N GLU A 64 -4.43 3.43 1.53
CA GLU A 64 -3.79 4.35 0.62
C GLU A 64 -2.34 4.63 1.01
N TYR A 65 -2.08 4.87 2.31
CA TYR A 65 -0.75 4.96 2.86
C TYR A 65 0.10 3.73 2.54
N ALA A 66 -0.45 2.53 2.75
CA ALA A 66 0.25 1.28 2.47
C ALA A 66 0.54 1.06 0.99
N LEU A 67 -0.37 1.46 0.11
CA LEU A 67 -0.30 1.28 -1.34
C LEU A 67 0.32 2.46 -2.08
N GLY A 68 0.53 3.60 -1.38
CA GLY A 68 1.05 4.84 -1.96
C GLY A 68 0.03 5.53 -2.88
N LEU A 69 -1.26 5.40 -2.57
CA LEU A 69 -2.35 6.15 -3.18
C LEU A 69 -2.48 7.54 -2.54
N ASN A 70 -3.37 8.36 -3.06
CA ASN A 70 -3.52 9.74 -2.60
C ASN A 70 -4.87 9.97 -1.90
N PRO A 71 -4.94 10.05 -0.57
CA PRO A 71 -6.20 10.21 0.15
C PRO A 71 -6.92 11.56 -0.04
N LEU A 72 -6.41 12.42 -0.91
CA LEU A 72 -7.07 13.67 -1.31
C LEU A 72 -7.71 13.57 -2.68
N LEU A 73 -7.65 12.40 -3.34
CA LEU A 73 -8.01 12.30 -4.75
C LEU A 73 -8.54 10.90 -5.06
N ALA A 74 -9.83 10.77 -5.30
CA ALA A 74 -10.48 9.51 -5.62
C ALA A 74 -9.76 8.76 -6.75
N ASP A 75 -8.76 7.97 -6.38
CA ASP A 75 -7.84 7.25 -7.28
C ASP A 75 -7.86 5.73 -7.11
N ALA A 76 -8.95 5.17 -6.54
CA ALA A 76 -9.17 3.74 -6.37
C ALA A 76 -8.89 2.89 -7.62
N SER A 77 -9.04 3.48 -8.80
CA SER A 77 -8.72 2.82 -10.07
C SER A 77 -7.24 2.49 -10.26
N LEU A 78 -6.36 3.12 -9.49
CA LEU A 78 -4.91 2.87 -9.50
C LEU A 78 -4.51 1.74 -8.53
N ALA A 79 -5.45 1.27 -7.71
CA ALA A 79 -5.19 0.19 -6.77
C ALA A 79 -4.83 -1.12 -7.49
N PRO A 80 -3.97 -1.93 -6.88
CA PRO A 80 -3.60 -3.22 -7.42
C PRO A 80 -4.82 -4.12 -7.62
N SER A 81 -4.95 -4.70 -8.81
CA SER A 81 -6.02 -5.64 -9.15
C SER A 81 -5.46 -7.02 -9.43
N PRO A 82 -6.13 -8.09 -8.96
CA PRO A 82 -5.72 -9.45 -9.27
C PRO A 82 -5.82 -9.75 -10.76
N ILE A 83 -4.86 -10.52 -11.27
CA ILE A 83 -4.84 -11.04 -12.64
C ILE A 83 -4.78 -12.55 -12.62
N VAL A 84 -5.29 -13.19 -13.67
CA VAL A 84 -5.15 -14.62 -13.89
C VAL A 84 -3.99 -14.84 -14.85
N GLU A 85 -2.97 -15.57 -14.42
CA GLU A 85 -1.78 -15.86 -15.20
C GLU A 85 -1.34 -17.32 -14.96
N ALA A 86 -1.16 -18.08 -16.01
CA ALA A 86 -0.67 -19.47 -15.96
C ALA A 86 -1.45 -20.40 -14.99
N GLY A 87 -2.74 -20.18 -14.78
CA GLY A 87 -3.57 -20.97 -13.85
C GLY A 87 -3.47 -20.52 -12.39
N GLU A 88 -2.82 -19.41 -12.14
CA GLU A 88 -2.75 -18.76 -10.83
C GLU A 88 -3.54 -17.46 -10.82
N LEU A 89 -4.16 -17.15 -9.69
CA LEU A 89 -4.66 -15.82 -9.37
C LEU A 89 -3.53 -15.07 -8.68
N THR A 90 -3.08 -13.98 -9.30
CA THR A 90 -1.89 -13.24 -8.91
C THR A 90 -2.24 -11.80 -8.58
N LEU A 91 -1.71 -11.29 -7.48
CA LEU A 91 -1.77 -9.89 -7.10
C LEU A 91 -0.36 -9.33 -6.97
N THR A 92 -0.09 -8.25 -7.71
CA THR A 92 1.16 -7.48 -7.59
C THR A 92 0.84 -6.13 -6.98
N PHE A 93 1.52 -5.75 -5.92
CA PHE A 93 1.26 -4.54 -5.16
C PHE A 93 2.56 -3.90 -4.65
N PRO A 94 2.58 -2.57 -4.43
CA PRO A 94 3.71 -1.91 -3.84
C PRO A 94 3.83 -2.29 -2.35
N ARG A 95 5.08 -2.43 -1.89
CA ARG A 95 5.39 -2.50 -0.47
C ARG A 95 6.55 -1.56 -0.19
N ASN A 96 6.28 -0.54 0.57
CA ASN A 96 7.34 0.33 1.07
C ASN A 96 7.95 -0.27 2.34
N PRO A 97 9.23 -0.69 2.34
CA PRO A 97 9.87 -1.26 3.53
C PRO A 97 10.09 -0.25 4.65
N LEU A 98 9.93 1.04 4.37
CA LEU A 98 10.12 2.11 5.35
C LEU A 98 8.84 2.40 6.16
N LEU A 99 7.71 1.77 5.81
CA LEU A 99 6.50 1.82 6.61
C LEU A 99 6.60 0.75 7.72
N SER A 100 7.13 1.15 8.87
CA SER A 100 7.41 0.23 9.99
C SER A 100 6.23 0.08 10.95
N ASP A 101 5.27 0.99 10.90
CA ASP A 101 4.10 1.06 11.76
C ASP A 101 2.86 0.34 11.22
N ILE A 102 2.97 -0.30 10.06
CA ILE A 102 1.89 -1.11 9.48
C ILE A 102 2.35 -2.49 9.06
N ARG A 103 1.40 -3.39 8.99
CA ARG A 103 1.55 -4.73 8.40
C ARG A 103 0.57 -4.90 7.26
N SER A 104 1.09 -5.21 6.07
CA SER A 104 0.30 -5.59 4.90
C SER A 104 0.40 -7.08 4.65
N VAL A 105 -0.73 -7.76 4.53
CA VAL A 105 -0.82 -9.21 4.28
C VAL A 105 -1.76 -9.45 3.10
N VAL A 106 -1.37 -10.30 2.16
CA VAL A 106 -2.29 -10.79 1.14
C VAL A 106 -3.00 -12.02 1.69
N GLU A 107 -4.30 -12.02 1.55
CA GLU A 107 -5.17 -13.12 1.99
C GLU A 107 -6.03 -13.60 0.83
N PHE A 108 -6.36 -14.88 0.84
CA PHE A 108 -7.34 -15.46 -0.07
C PHE A 108 -8.57 -15.98 0.66
N SER A 109 -9.68 -16.04 -0.07
CA SER A 109 -10.93 -16.63 0.40
C SER A 109 -11.64 -17.36 -0.73
N THR A 110 -12.47 -18.33 -0.38
CA THR A 110 -13.39 -19.03 -1.29
C THR A 110 -14.86 -18.70 -1.04
N ASP A 111 -15.14 -17.99 0.06
CA ASP A 111 -16.50 -17.71 0.55
C ASP A 111 -16.72 -16.22 0.94
N LEU A 112 -15.66 -15.39 0.89
CA LEU A 112 -15.64 -13.99 1.33
C LEU A 112 -15.86 -13.81 2.84
N VAL A 113 -15.86 -14.89 3.61
CA VAL A 113 -16.05 -14.88 5.07
C VAL A 113 -14.76 -15.29 5.77
N THR A 114 -14.20 -16.43 5.35
CA THR A 114 -12.95 -16.95 5.91
C THR A 114 -11.79 -16.52 5.03
N TRP A 115 -10.83 -15.85 5.62
CA TRP A 115 -9.63 -15.35 4.94
C TRP A 115 -8.38 -16.04 5.46
N THR A 116 -7.56 -16.54 4.55
CA THR A 116 -6.33 -17.26 4.86
C THR A 116 -5.15 -16.46 4.30
N PRO A 117 -4.14 -16.13 5.12
CA PRO A 117 -2.93 -15.48 4.65
C PRO A 117 -2.21 -16.31 3.60
N ILE A 118 -1.62 -15.64 2.62
CA ILE A 118 -0.66 -16.24 1.69
C ILE A 118 0.73 -15.99 2.29
N ASP A 119 1.35 -17.05 2.83
CA ASP A 119 2.61 -16.95 3.57
C ASP A 119 3.80 -16.58 2.67
N ASP A 120 3.71 -16.81 1.38
CA ASP A 120 4.83 -16.70 0.45
C ASP A 120 4.62 -15.51 -0.52
N VAL A 121 4.77 -14.29 0.02
CA VAL A 121 4.82 -13.08 -0.82
C VAL A 121 6.25 -12.87 -1.30
N ALA A 122 6.61 -13.53 -2.36
CA ALA A 122 7.91 -13.35 -3.00
C ALA A 122 8.04 -11.92 -3.58
N ALA A 123 9.23 -11.34 -3.54
CA ALA A 123 9.51 -10.15 -4.33
C ALA A 123 9.37 -10.51 -5.81
N SER A 124 8.66 -9.68 -6.58
CA SER A 124 8.53 -9.90 -8.03
C SER A 124 9.90 -9.97 -8.68
N PRO A 125 10.13 -10.94 -9.60
CA PRO A 125 11.37 -10.98 -10.36
C PRO A 125 11.58 -9.66 -11.12
N GLY A 126 12.76 -9.05 -10.99
CA GLY A 126 13.08 -7.76 -11.61
C GLY A 126 12.61 -6.54 -10.82
N ASN A 127 12.22 -6.73 -9.57
CA ASN A 127 11.74 -5.65 -8.73
C ASN A 127 12.87 -4.76 -8.20
N VAL A 128 13.02 -3.60 -8.81
CA VAL A 128 13.86 -2.49 -8.32
C VAL A 128 13.07 -1.46 -7.48
N ASN A 129 11.73 -1.63 -7.32
CA ASN A 129 10.84 -0.58 -6.83
C ASN A 129 9.89 -1.03 -5.71
N GLY A 130 10.25 -2.01 -4.88
CA GLY A 130 9.43 -2.39 -3.74
C GLY A 130 8.09 -3.06 -4.08
N LEU A 131 7.90 -3.62 -5.29
CA LEU A 131 6.71 -4.40 -5.63
C LEU A 131 6.77 -5.79 -4.97
N ARG A 132 5.67 -6.30 -4.50
CA ARG A 132 5.48 -7.67 -4.03
C ARG A 132 4.47 -8.38 -4.91
N ARG A 133 4.67 -9.68 -5.06
CA ARG A 133 3.77 -10.55 -5.81
C ARG A 133 3.29 -11.69 -4.92
N ALA A 134 1.98 -11.84 -4.81
CA ALA A 134 1.36 -13.00 -4.20
C ALA A 134 0.57 -13.75 -5.26
N SER A 135 0.70 -15.07 -5.28
CA SER A 135 -0.07 -15.91 -6.21
C SER A 135 -0.59 -17.16 -5.53
N ILE A 136 -1.71 -17.65 -6.02
CA ILE A 136 -2.35 -18.88 -5.56
C ILE A 136 -2.88 -19.68 -6.75
N ASN A 137 -2.61 -21.01 -6.76
CA ASN A 137 -3.10 -21.90 -7.79
C ASN A 137 -4.63 -22.00 -7.74
N MET A 138 -5.27 -21.78 -8.86
CA MET A 138 -6.73 -21.78 -8.97
C MET A 138 -7.35 -23.19 -9.09
N THR A 139 -6.55 -24.20 -9.47
CA THR A 139 -7.04 -25.55 -9.83
C THR A 139 -7.93 -26.22 -8.77
N PRO A 140 -7.61 -26.13 -7.45
CA PRO A 140 -8.43 -26.78 -6.44
C PRO A 140 -9.71 -26.01 -6.10
N TYR A 141 -9.89 -24.80 -6.61
CA TYR A 141 -10.96 -23.91 -6.16
C TYR A 141 -11.96 -23.59 -7.27
N ARG A 142 -13.26 -23.59 -6.92
CA ARG A 142 -14.34 -23.12 -7.82
C ARG A 142 -14.50 -21.60 -7.82
N ARG A 143 -14.14 -20.97 -6.70
CA ARG A 143 -14.15 -19.51 -6.50
C ARG A 143 -12.93 -19.17 -5.69
N LEU A 144 -12.30 -18.06 -6.03
CA LEU A 144 -11.13 -17.59 -5.33
C LEU A 144 -11.12 -16.06 -5.36
N PHE A 145 -10.89 -15.47 -4.22
CA PHE A 145 -10.82 -14.04 -4.00
C PHE A 145 -9.48 -13.71 -3.34
N LEU A 146 -8.90 -12.59 -3.70
CA LEU A 146 -7.72 -12.04 -3.04
C LEU A 146 -8.05 -10.67 -2.46
N ARG A 147 -7.43 -10.36 -1.32
CA ARG A 147 -7.42 -9.02 -0.76
C ARG A 147 -6.05 -8.69 -0.17
N ILE A 148 -5.78 -7.41 -0.01
CA ILE A 148 -4.72 -6.90 0.86
C ILE A 148 -5.38 -6.47 2.16
N SER A 149 -4.90 -7.00 3.28
CA SER A 149 -5.26 -6.58 4.63
C SER A 149 -4.15 -5.71 5.18
N VAL A 150 -4.48 -4.52 5.63
CA VAL A 150 -3.54 -3.57 6.24
C VAL A 150 -3.95 -3.32 7.68
N THR A 151 -3.01 -3.42 8.59
CA THR A 151 -3.24 -3.19 10.03
C THR A 151 -2.11 -2.35 10.61
N SER A 152 -2.46 -1.42 11.51
CA SER A 152 -1.48 -0.69 12.32
C SER A 152 -0.77 -1.65 13.28
N LEU A 153 0.50 -1.41 13.51
CA LEU A 153 1.29 -2.05 14.56
C LEU A 153 1.28 -1.15 15.79
N PRO A 154 1.30 -1.74 17.00
CA PRO A 154 1.34 -0.98 18.25
C PRO A 154 2.66 -0.26 18.46
#